data_b2ec8a688832ea5cfd1aa01e7c92de71
#
_entry.id   b2ec8a688832ea5cfd1aa01e7c92de71
#
_cell.length_a   1.000
_cell.length_b   1.000
_cell.length_c   1.000
_cell.angle_alpha   90.00
_cell.angle_beta   90.00
_cell.angle_gamma   90.00
#
_symmetry.space_group_name_H-M   'P 1'
#
loop_
_entity.id
_entity.type
_entity.pdbx_description
1 polymer ?
#
loop_
_entity_poly.entity_id
_entity_poly.type
_entity_poly.pdbx_seq_one_letter_code
_entity_poly.pdbx_strand_id
1 'polypeptide(L)'
;MLDRLLGDYLVKEQLLTSGQLNEAYKIQDSHRAKLGVIAVNEKLMSIAQAEQVNMLQATMDMRFGDIAVDKGYLTETQVGRLLELQGNSYLAFLQAIVDLGFLSVEQLHEAEDKYQIEHGFTETDMATLKSGEVDRMVPIFLKTENEQLIRMFSMGVKNLYRLVDNHVYVGEASFTTAVNEEVLGYQKFHQDEKAFVAIAGKYDDVQKMAVAYTKEEFIDTREDALDAVCELINCINGLYATARSQQEAKIELEPPDFYVNHQEVTSEEIMVLPVHISGAQIKYIISVKGDTNI
;
A
#
# COMPACT_ATOMS: atom_id res chain seq x y z
N MET A 1 4.06 -0.24 0.71
CA MET A 1 3.19 -0.61 -0.45
C MET A 1 4.02 -1.09 -1.64
N LEU A 2 4.96 -0.30 -2.17
CA LEU A 2 5.79 -0.75 -3.31
C LEU A 2 6.63 -2.00 -2.99
N ASP A 3 7.11 -2.14 -1.78
CA ASP A 3 7.81 -3.34 -1.27
C ASP A 3 6.99 -4.63 -1.48
N ARG A 4 5.69 -4.57 -1.24
CA ARG A 4 4.77 -5.72 -1.43
C ARG A 4 4.50 -5.97 -2.91
N LEU A 5 4.21 -4.91 -3.66
CA LEU A 5 3.95 -5.00 -5.09
C LEU A 5 5.17 -5.56 -5.85
N LEU A 6 6.36 -5.02 -5.57
CA LEU A 6 7.59 -5.53 -6.18
C LEU A 6 7.92 -6.94 -5.68
N GLY A 7 7.70 -7.24 -4.39
CA GLY A 7 7.89 -8.58 -3.84
C GLY A 7 7.07 -9.65 -4.57
N ASP A 8 5.78 -9.39 -4.77
CA ASP A 8 4.89 -10.29 -5.53
C ASP A 8 5.35 -10.43 -6.99
N TYR A 9 5.81 -9.33 -7.59
CA TYR A 9 6.37 -9.34 -8.94
C TYR A 9 7.63 -10.21 -9.03
N LEU A 10 8.57 -10.08 -8.07
CA LEU A 10 9.78 -10.89 -8.04
C LEU A 10 9.50 -12.39 -7.95
N VAL A 11 8.45 -12.77 -7.22
CA VAL A 11 8.01 -14.18 -7.15
C VAL A 11 7.35 -14.61 -8.45
N LYS A 12 6.49 -13.79 -9.05
CA LYS A 12 5.84 -14.06 -10.35
C LYS A 12 6.87 -14.28 -11.45
N GLU A 13 7.91 -13.46 -11.50
CA GLU A 13 9.03 -13.55 -12.45
C GLU A 13 10.06 -14.65 -12.08
N GLN A 14 9.79 -15.44 -11.02
CA GLN A 14 10.67 -16.52 -10.54
C GLN A 14 12.08 -16.05 -10.14
N LEU A 15 12.25 -14.77 -9.84
CA LEU A 15 13.50 -14.21 -9.32
C LEU A 15 13.67 -14.52 -7.82
N LEU A 16 12.57 -14.67 -7.09
CA LEU A 16 12.51 -15.15 -5.70
C LEU A 16 11.49 -16.27 -5.58
N THR A 17 11.70 -17.15 -4.61
CA THR A 17 10.65 -18.04 -4.13
C THR A 17 9.79 -17.34 -3.07
N SER A 18 8.55 -17.80 -2.88
CA SER A 18 7.68 -17.28 -1.79
C SER A 18 8.32 -17.43 -0.40
N GLY A 19 9.15 -18.48 -0.20
CA GLY A 19 9.89 -18.66 1.05
C GLY A 19 10.94 -17.58 1.28
N GLN A 20 11.74 -17.25 0.26
CA GLN A 20 12.73 -16.19 0.28
C GLN A 20 12.09 -14.81 0.48
N LEU A 21 10.95 -14.55 -0.21
CA LEU A 21 10.21 -13.31 -0.02
C LEU A 21 9.73 -13.15 1.42
N ASN A 22 9.16 -14.20 2.01
CA ASN A 22 8.71 -14.18 3.41
C ASN A 22 9.88 -13.99 4.39
N GLU A 23 11.06 -14.52 4.09
CA GLU A 23 12.26 -14.31 4.89
C GLU A 23 12.72 -12.84 4.81
N ALA A 24 12.72 -12.24 3.62
CA ALA A 24 13.04 -10.83 3.43
C ALA A 24 12.07 -9.92 4.21
N TYR A 25 10.76 -10.22 4.20
CA TYR A 25 9.77 -9.46 4.96
C TYR A 25 9.98 -9.55 6.48
N LYS A 26 10.36 -10.70 7.02
CA LYS A 26 10.61 -10.86 8.47
C LYS A 26 11.73 -9.98 8.99
N ILE A 27 12.73 -9.70 8.17
CA ILE A 27 13.87 -8.89 8.59
C ILE A 27 13.75 -7.41 8.19
N GLN A 28 12.86 -7.08 7.24
CA GLN A 28 12.61 -5.73 6.77
C GLN A 28 12.35 -4.75 7.92
N ASP A 29 11.49 -5.11 8.88
CA ASP A 29 11.11 -4.26 10.00
C ASP A 29 12.24 -4.00 11.00
N SER A 30 13.25 -4.86 11.03
CA SER A 30 14.40 -4.77 11.93
C SER A 30 15.63 -4.11 11.28
N HIS A 31 15.61 -3.89 9.96
CA HIS A 31 16.74 -3.37 9.20
C HIS A 31 16.51 -1.91 8.77
N ARG A 32 17.60 -1.13 8.88
CA ARG A 32 17.69 0.17 8.22
C ARG A 32 18.51 0.04 6.95
N ALA A 33 18.03 0.60 5.87
CA ALA A 33 18.76 0.60 4.61
C ALA A 33 20.12 1.27 4.78
N LYS A 34 21.17 0.66 4.22
CA LYS A 34 22.52 1.22 4.21
C LYS A 34 22.58 2.39 3.23
N LEU A 35 23.33 3.45 3.58
CA LEU A 35 23.46 4.65 2.75
C LEU A 35 23.87 4.34 1.31
N GLY A 36 24.71 3.34 1.09
CA GLY A 36 25.13 2.92 -0.26
C GLY A 36 23.97 2.43 -1.12
N VAL A 37 23.09 1.60 -0.56
CA VAL A 37 21.88 1.10 -1.26
C VAL A 37 20.93 2.26 -1.57
N ILE A 38 20.72 3.15 -0.60
CA ILE A 38 19.87 4.33 -0.79
C ILE A 38 20.45 5.24 -1.89
N ALA A 39 21.76 5.52 -1.85
CA ALA A 39 22.44 6.41 -2.81
C ALA A 39 22.37 5.89 -4.24
N VAL A 40 22.43 4.57 -4.43
CA VAL A 40 22.28 3.93 -5.74
C VAL A 40 20.82 4.00 -6.19
N ASN A 41 19.86 3.69 -5.33
CA ASN A 41 18.43 3.77 -5.65
C ASN A 41 17.99 5.20 -6.00
N GLU A 42 18.53 6.20 -5.31
CA GLU A 42 18.30 7.63 -5.61
C GLU A 42 19.10 8.13 -6.83
N LYS A 43 19.80 7.26 -7.55
CA LYS A 43 20.62 7.58 -8.73
C LYS A 43 21.71 8.64 -8.44
N LEU A 44 22.15 8.78 -7.18
CA LEU A 44 23.19 9.70 -6.74
C LEU A 44 24.58 9.08 -6.81
N MET A 45 24.69 7.75 -6.77
CA MET A 45 25.92 6.99 -6.94
C MET A 45 25.68 5.81 -7.88
N SER A 46 26.73 5.42 -8.61
CA SER A 46 26.73 4.14 -9.30
C SER A 46 26.98 3.00 -8.29
N ILE A 47 26.61 1.78 -8.65
CA ILE A 47 26.87 0.58 -7.85
C ILE A 47 28.37 0.44 -7.57
N ALA A 48 29.22 0.61 -8.60
CA ALA A 48 30.66 0.54 -8.47
C ALA A 48 31.23 1.58 -7.48
N GLN A 49 30.67 2.79 -7.44
CA GLN A 49 31.06 3.82 -6.48
C GLN A 49 30.66 3.42 -5.05
N ALA A 50 29.44 2.88 -4.86
CA ALA A 50 28.97 2.43 -3.55
C ALA A 50 29.81 1.25 -3.03
N GLU A 51 30.15 0.29 -3.87
CA GLU A 51 31.03 -0.82 -3.53
C GLU A 51 32.44 -0.36 -3.17
N GLN A 52 33.00 0.61 -3.92
CA GLN A 52 34.28 1.18 -3.61
C GLN A 52 34.30 1.85 -2.23
N VAL A 53 33.25 2.60 -1.87
CA VAL A 53 33.12 3.20 -0.55
C VAL A 53 32.99 2.13 0.53
N ASN A 54 32.22 1.06 0.31
CA ASN A 54 32.10 -0.06 1.25
C ASN A 54 33.44 -0.75 1.49
N MET A 55 34.25 -0.98 0.43
CA MET A 55 35.58 -1.55 0.57
C MET A 55 36.55 -0.64 1.37
N LEU A 56 36.49 0.66 1.15
CA LEU A 56 37.26 1.64 1.89
C LEU A 56 36.81 1.70 3.36
N GLN A 57 35.52 1.63 3.63
CA GLN A 57 34.96 1.61 4.99
C GLN A 57 35.48 0.41 5.81
N ALA A 58 35.74 -0.73 5.18
CA ALA A 58 36.29 -1.90 5.85
C ALA A 58 37.76 -1.69 6.34
N THR A 59 38.46 -0.69 5.79
CA THR A 59 39.86 -0.39 6.11
C THR A 59 40.05 0.96 6.78
N MET A 60 39.05 1.82 6.79
CA MET A 60 39.09 3.18 7.33
C MET A 60 38.08 3.28 8.49
N ASP A 61 38.45 3.90 9.58
CA ASP A 61 37.54 4.20 10.69
C ASP A 61 36.73 5.48 10.39
N MET A 62 35.93 5.42 9.30
CA MET A 62 35.12 6.53 8.82
C MET A 62 33.72 6.04 8.44
N ARG A 63 32.71 6.93 8.50
CA ARG A 63 31.35 6.62 8.07
C ARG A 63 31.26 6.60 6.54
N PHE A 64 30.35 5.82 5.99
CA PHE A 64 30.12 5.75 4.54
C PHE A 64 29.94 7.14 3.92
N GLY A 65 29.11 8.00 4.53
CA GLY A 65 28.84 9.34 4.04
C GLY A 65 30.10 10.21 3.97
N ASP A 66 30.97 10.15 4.98
CA ASP A 66 32.20 10.93 5.04
C ASP A 66 33.17 10.50 3.93
N ILE A 67 33.33 9.18 3.72
CA ILE A 67 34.18 8.64 2.62
C ILE A 67 33.59 9.04 1.25
N ALA A 68 32.26 8.96 1.08
CA ALA A 68 31.61 9.31 -0.18
C ALA A 68 31.79 10.81 -0.52
N VAL A 69 31.76 11.68 0.50
CA VAL A 69 32.04 13.13 0.34
C VAL A 69 33.49 13.38 0.01
N ASP A 70 34.43 12.75 0.73
CA ASP A 70 35.89 12.87 0.47
C ASP A 70 36.27 12.41 -0.95
N LYS A 71 35.56 11.40 -1.47
CA LYS A 71 35.75 10.92 -2.85
C LYS A 71 35.03 11.78 -3.90
N GLY A 72 34.24 12.76 -3.47
CA GLY A 72 33.47 13.61 -4.37
C GLY A 72 32.29 12.89 -5.04
N TYR A 73 31.84 11.75 -4.50
CA TYR A 73 30.68 11.01 -5.01
C TYR A 73 29.36 11.60 -4.51
N LEU A 74 29.37 12.17 -3.30
CA LEU A 74 28.23 12.84 -2.68
C LEU A 74 28.65 14.19 -2.10
N THR A 75 27.68 15.08 -1.91
CA THR A 75 27.81 16.28 -1.09
C THR A 75 27.27 16.04 0.32
N GLU A 76 27.67 16.84 1.31
CA GLU A 76 27.12 16.75 2.69
C GLU A 76 25.59 16.88 2.71
N THR A 77 25.04 17.79 1.88
CA THR A 77 23.57 17.96 1.74
C THR A 77 22.90 16.69 1.22
N GLN A 78 23.50 16.01 0.25
CA GLN A 78 22.98 14.73 -0.25
C GLN A 78 23.04 13.64 0.82
N VAL A 79 24.13 13.56 1.57
CA VAL A 79 24.24 12.62 2.69
C VAL A 79 23.16 12.88 3.74
N GLY A 80 22.88 14.14 4.10
CA GLY A 80 21.77 14.50 4.99
C GLY A 80 20.41 13.99 4.49
N ARG A 81 20.12 14.21 3.21
CA ARG A 81 18.89 13.69 2.57
C ARG A 81 18.80 12.16 2.58
N LEU A 82 19.91 11.48 2.29
CA LEU A 82 19.93 10.01 2.31
C LEU A 82 19.70 9.46 3.72
N LEU A 83 20.16 10.14 4.77
CA LEU A 83 19.90 9.75 6.16
C LEU A 83 18.41 9.86 6.53
N GLU A 84 17.69 10.85 5.98
CA GLU A 84 16.24 10.97 6.17
C GLU A 84 15.47 9.80 5.54
N LEU A 85 16.00 9.22 4.45
CA LEU A 85 15.40 8.08 3.75
C LEU A 85 15.66 6.72 4.42
N GLN A 86 16.54 6.62 5.42
CA GLN A 86 16.86 5.35 6.08
C GLN A 86 15.68 4.63 6.75
N GLY A 87 14.58 5.35 7.04
CA GLY A 87 13.34 4.80 7.59
C GLY A 87 12.33 4.33 6.54
N ASN A 88 12.66 4.41 5.25
CA ASN A 88 11.76 4.03 4.17
C ASN A 88 11.63 2.50 4.09
N SER A 89 10.39 1.99 4.20
CA SER A 89 10.06 0.55 4.19
C SER A 89 10.51 -0.14 2.90
N TYR A 90 10.34 0.50 1.74
CA TYR A 90 10.77 -0.03 0.46
C TYR A 90 12.30 -0.22 0.39
N LEU A 91 13.06 0.78 0.86
CA LEU A 91 14.53 0.69 0.89
C LEU A 91 15.03 -0.36 1.90
N ALA A 92 14.34 -0.53 3.03
CA ALA A 92 14.61 -1.59 3.99
C ALA A 92 14.35 -2.98 3.38
N PHE A 93 13.31 -3.13 2.57
CA PHE A 93 13.01 -4.35 1.82
C PHE A 93 14.12 -4.70 0.81
N LEU A 94 14.54 -3.73 -0.01
CA LEU A 94 15.66 -3.95 -0.95
C LEU A 94 16.94 -4.37 -0.21
N GLN A 95 17.23 -3.69 0.91
CA GLN A 95 18.38 -4.02 1.74
C GLN A 95 18.31 -5.45 2.28
N ALA A 96 17.13 -5.88 2.74
CA ALA A 96 16.92 -7.23 3.25
C ALA A 96 17.23 -8.30 2.19
N ILE A 97 16.75 -8.10 0.95
CA ILE A 97 17.02 -9.04 -0.17
C ILE A 97 18.52 -9.12 -0.47
N VAL A 98 19.22 -7.98 -0.47
CA VAL A 98 20.65 -7.91 -0.75
C VAL A 98 21.47 -8.54 0.39
N ASP A 99 21.14 -8.26 1.65
CA ASP A 99 21.85 -8.81 2.81
C ASP A 99 21.68 -10.34 2.95
N LEU A 100 20.51 -10.87 2.52
CA LEU A 100 20.26 -12.30 2.43
C LEU A 100 20.98 -12.96 1.22
N GLY A 101 21.55 -12.17 0.32
CA GLY A 101 22.23 -12.67 -0.87
C GLY A 101 21.28 -13.28 -1.92
N PHE A 102 19.99 -12.96 -1.89
CA PHE A 102 19.01 -13.50 -2.82
C PHE A 102 19.12 -12.85 -4.21
N LEU A 103 19.27 -11.53 -4.26
CA LEU A 103 19.50 -10.76 -5.48
C LEU A 103 20.54 -9.67 -5.24
N SER A 104 21.26 -9.32 -6.29
CA SER A 104 22.17 -8.16 -6.27
C SER A 104 21.39 -6.86 -6.47
N VAL A 105 22.02 -5.72 -6.19
CA VAL A 105 21.43 -4.39 -6.42
C VAL A 105 21.11 -4.19 -7.89
N GLU A 106 21.99 -4.68 -8.82
CA GLU A 106 21.72 -4.63 -10.27
C GLU A 106 20.45 -5.40 -10.66
N GLN A 107 20.31 -6.64 -10.15
CA GLN A 107 19.14 -7.47 -10.45
C GLN A 107 17.84 -6.84 -9.93
N LEU A 108 17.90 -6.20 -8.76
CA LEU A 108 16.74 -5.48 -8.23
C LEU A 108 16.36 -4.26 -9.08
N HIS A 109 17.34 -3.49 -9.56
CA HIS A 109 17.09 -2.37 -10.46
C HIS A 109 16.51 -2.84 -11.81
N GLU A 110 17.06 -3.90 -12.39
CA GLU A 110 16.52 -4.46 -13.63
C GLU A 110 15.07 -4.95 -13.46
N ALA A 111 14.77 -5.55 -12.31
CA ALA A 111 13.41 -5.99 -12.00
C ALA A 111 12.46 -4.80 -11.79
N GLU A 112 12.92 -3.73 -11.13
CA GLU A 112 12.15 -2.49 -10.94
C GLU A 112 11.85 -1.81 -12.27
N ASP A 113 12.85 -1.69 -13.16
CA ASP A 113 12.67 -1.10 -14.49
C ASP A 113 11.66 -1.90 -15.34
N LYS A 114 11.73 -3.24 -15.29
CA LYS A 114 10.75 -4.11 -15.95
C LYS A 114 9.35 -3.94 -15.36
N TYR A 115 9.24 -3.92 -14.02
CA TYR A 115 7.99 -3.68 -13.32
C TYR A 115 7.35 -2.37 -13.75
N GLN A 116 8.14 -1.29 -13.80
CA GLN A 116 7.69 0.02 -14.26
C GLN A 116 7.13 -0.03 -15.67
N ILE A 117 7.85 -0.66 -16.60
CA ILE A 117 7.46 -0.77 -18.03
C ILE A 117 6.18 -1.60 -18.17
N GLU A 118 6.10 -2.76 -17.52
CA GLU A 118 4.95 -3.67 -17.63
C GLU A 118 3.65 -3.05 -17.12
N HIS A 119 3.74 -2.23 -16.07
CA HIS A 119 2.57 -1.56 -15.48
C HIS A 119 2.30 -0.17 -16.09
N GLY A 120 3.15 0.29 -17.00
CA GLY A 120 3.02 1.58 -17.66
C GLY A 120 3.19 2.78 -16.72
N PHE A 121 3.93 2.59 -15.62
CA PHE A 121 4.20 3.67 -14.66
C PHE A 121 5.21 4.67 -15.22
N THR A 122 4.95 5.94 -15.00
CA THR A 122 5.90 7.02 -15.29
C THR A 122 7.01 7.08 -14.22
N GLU A 123 8.08 7.79 -14.49
CA GLU A 123 9.12 8.10 -13.49
C GLU A 123 8.53 8.79 -12.24
N THR A 124 7.52 9.65 -12.45
CA THR A 124 6.83 10.34 -11.35
C THR A 124 6.00 9.35 -10.51
N ASP A 125 5.33 8.39 -11.16
CA ASP A 125 4.58 7.35 -10.46
C ASP A 125 5.52 6.49 -9.60
N MET A 126 6.65 6.05 -10.16
CA MET A 126 7.66 5.29 -9.43
C MET A 126 8.24 6.08 -8.24
N ALA A 127 8.55 7.37 -8.44
CA ALA A 127 9.01 8.22 -7.34
C ALA A 127 7.94 8.34 -6.23
N THR A 128 6.66 8.45 -6.60
CA THR A 128 5.53 8.49 -5.67
C THR A 128 5.38 7.16 -4.94
N LEU A 129 5.44 6.02 -5.64
CA LEU A 129 5.38 4.69 -5.04
C LEU A 129 6.52 4.43 -4.05
N LYS A 130 7.72 4.94 -4.33
CA LYS A 130 8.89 4.87 -3.43
C LYS A 130 8.76 5.76 -2.20
N SER A 131 7.99 6.84 -2.25
CA SER A 131 7.85 7.78 -1.13
C SER A 131 7.22 7.17 0.12
N GLY A 132 6.39 6.13 -0.03
CA GLY A 132 5.61 5.53 1.06
C GLY A 132 4.37 6.35 1.48
N GLU A 133 4.08 7.46 0.79
CA GLU A 133 2.91 8.31 1.08
C GLU A 133 1.64 7.72 0.48
N VAL A 134 0.87 6.98 1.29
CA VAL A 134 -0.34 6.23 0.87
C VAL A 134 -1.32 7.12 0.10
N ASP A 135 -1.55 8.34 0.56
CA ASP A 135 -2.49 9.28 -0.08
C ASP A 135 -2.11 9.63 -1.53
N ARG A 136 -0.83 9.60 -1.86
CA ARG A 136 -0.32 9.88 -3.20
C ARG A 136 -0.21 8.63 -4.06
N MET A 137 -0.04 7.46 -3.42
CA MET A 137 0.13 6.18 -4.11
C MET A 137 -1.20 5.64 -4.63
N VAL A 138 -2.26 5.72 -3.83
CA VAL A 138 -3.58 5.16 -4.18
C VAL A 138 -4.12 5.70 -5.50
N PRO A 139 -4.08 7.02 -5.79
CA PRO A 139 -4.59 7.56 -7.06
C PRO A 139 -3.98 6.94 -8.33
N ILE A 140 -2.72 6.46 -8.26
CA ILE A 140 -2.04 5.81 -9.39
C ILE A 140 -2.80 4.55 -9.85
N PHE A 141 -3.42 3.82 -8.90
CA PHE A 141 -4.15 2.58 -9.15
C PHE A 141 -5.61 2.79 -9.50
N LEU A 142 -6.17 3.99 -9.23
CA LEU A 142 -7.58 4.27 -9.48
C LEU A 142 -7.88 4.54 -10.95
N LYS A 143 -6.94 5.16 -11.68
CA LYS A 143 -7.10 5.52 -13.11
C LYS A 143 -8.40 6.29 -13.38
N THR A 144 -8.79 7.23 -12.50
CA THR A 144 -9.97 8.06 -12.60
C THR A 144 -9.65 9.52 -12.30
N GLU A 145 -10.41 10.45 -12.90
CA GLU A 145 -10.35 11.88 -12.59
C GLU A 145 -11.45 12.31 -11.59
N ASN A 146 -12.30 11.39 -11.14
CA ASN A 146 -13.34 11.69 -10.18
C ASN A 146 -12.72 11.99 -8.81
N GLU A 147 -12.68 13.26 -8.44
CA GLU A 147 -12.07 13.71 -7.18
C GLU A 147 -12.71 13.12 -5.93
N GLN A 148 -14.04 12.86 -5.94
CA GLN A 148 -14.71 12.25 -4.80
C GLN A 148 -14.23 10.81 -4.60
N LEU A 149 -14.16 10.01 -5.67
CA LEU A 149 -13.62 8.64 -5.61
C LEU A 149 -12.15 8.65 -5.15
N ILE A 150 -11.33 9.54 -5.72
CA ILE A 150 -9.91 9.67 -5.33
C ILE A 150 -9.78 9.95 -3.83
N ARG A 151 -10.54 10.94 -3.30
CA ARG A 151 -10.51 11.28 -1.87
C ARG A 151 -10.96 10.12 -1.00
N MET A 152 -12.06 9.45 -1.38
CA MET A 152 -12.63 8.36 -0.59
C MET A 152 -11.73 7.14 -0.54
N PHE A 153 -11.22 6.68 -1.69
CA PHE A 153 -10.29 5.55 -1.75
C PHE A 153 -8.97 5.85 -1.05
N SER A 154 -8.38 7.03 -1.26
CA SER A 154 -7.13 7.43 -0.59
C SER A 154 -7.30 7.45 0.93
N MET A 155 -8.38 8.03 1.44
CA MET A 155 -8.67 8.05 2.87
C MET A 155 -8.98 6.65 3.40
N GLY A 156 -9.73 5.84 2.65
CA GLY A 156 -10.03 4.46 3.02
C GLY A 156 -8.78 3.62 3.18
N VAL A 157 -7.93 3.56 2.15
CA VAL A 157 -6.67 2.79 2.19
C VAL A 157 -5.71 3.30 3.26
N LYS A 158 -5.63 4.63 3.45
CA LYS A 158 -4.82 5.22 4.54
C LYS A 158 -5.31 4.77 5.92
N ASN A 159 -6.62 4.67 6.13
CA ASN A 159 -7.15 4.20 7.40
C ASN A 159 -7.00 2.69 7.56
N LEU A 160 -7.12 1.89 6.51
CA LEU A 160 -6.74 0.48 6.53
C LEU A 160 -5.28 0.31 6.95
N TYR A 161 -4.37 1.09 6.37
CA TYR A 161 -2.95 1.13 6.75
C TYR A 161 -2.73 1.45 8.25
N ARG A 162 -3.49 2.39 8.79
CA ARG A 162 -3.31 2.88 10.18
C ARG A 162 -3.99 2.02 11.21
N LEU A 163 -5.17 1.48 10.89
CA LEU A 163 -6.05 0.83 11.87
C LEU A 163 -5.98 -0.69 11.83
N VAL A 164 -5.60 -1.26 10.68
CA VAL A 164 -5.59 -2.71 10.48
C VAL A 164 -4.17 -3.23 10.37
N ASP A 165 -3.46 -2.86 9.28
CA ASP A 165 -2.11 -3.36 8.99
C ASP A 165 -1.34 -2.37 8.11
N ASN A 166 -0.12 -2.05 8.52
CA ASN A 166 0.77 -1.15 7.77
C ASN A 166 1.40 -1.79 6.52
N HIS A 167 1.13 -3.06 6.27
CA HIS A 167 1.57 -3.77 5.06
C HIS A 167 0.52 -3.85 3.95
N VAL A 168 -0.50 -2.97 4.01
CA VAL A 168 -1.53 -2.88 2.98
C VAL A 168 -0.95 -2.46 1.63
N TYR A 169 -1.43 -3.10 0.55
CA TYR A 169 -1.20 -2.67 -0.82
C TYR A 169 -2.43 -2.91 -1.68
N VAL A 170 -2.52 -2.24 -2.83
CA VAL A 170 -3.70 -2.25 -3.69
C VAL A 170 -3.36 -2.70 -5.10
N GLY A 171 -4.31 -3.35 -5.74
CA GLY A 171 -4.27 -3.64 -7.17
C GLY A 171 -4.90 -2.52 -8.01
N GLU A 172 -4.94 -2.69 -9.33
CA GLU A 172 -5.62 -1.75 -10.22
C GLU A 172 -7.13 -1.77 -9.97
N ALA A 173 -7.73 -0.60 -9.85
CA ALA A 173 -9.17 -0.46 -9.74
C ALA A 173 -9.87 -0.77 -11.06
N SER A 174 -11.12 -1.23 -10.97
CA SER A 174 -11.96 -1.50 -12.13
C SER A 174 -13.34 -0.91 -11.92
N PHE A 175 -14.01 -0.55 -13.03
CA PHE A 175 -15.39 -0.13 -13.03
C PHE A 175 -16.31 -1.28 -13.46
N THR A 176 -17.45 -1.38 -12.80
CA THR A 176 -18.52 -2.34 -13.11
C THR A 176 -19.89 -1.73 -12.79
N THR A 177 -20.96 -2.37 -13.19
CA THR A 177 -22.34 -2.03 -12.79
C THR A 177 -22.93 -3.01 -11.79
N ALA A 178 -22.24 -4.13 -11.54
CA ALA A 178 -22.69 -5.15 -10.59
C ALA A 178 -21.51 -5.82 -9.90
N VAL A 179 -21.66 -6.10 -8.61
CA VAL A 179 -20.69 -6.86 -7.79
C VAL A 179 -21.46 -7.94 -7.04
N ASN A 180 -20.96 -9.17 -7.07
CA ASN A 180 -21.52 -10.30 -6.33
C ASN A 180 -20.42 -10.96 -5.50
N GLU A 181 -20.51 -10.83 -4.17
CA GLU A 181 -19.48 -11.31 -3.24
C GLU A 181 -20.10 -12.24 -2.19
N GLU A 182 -19.28 -13.10 -1.60
CA GLU A 182 -19.72 -14.07 -0.60
C GLU A 182 -20.25 -13.40 0.67
N VAL A 183 -19.50 -12.39 1.15
CA VAL A 183 -19.89 -11.56 2.31
C VAL A 183 -19.61 -10.09 1.99
N LEU A 184 -20.39 -9.20 2.59
CA LEU A 184 -20.31 -7.77 2.33
C LEU A 184 -20.78 -6.98 3.54
N GLY A 185 -19.94 -6.07 4.06
CA GLY A 185 -20.34 -5.02 4.98
C GLY A 185 -20.35 -3.68 4.24
N TYR A 186 -21.34 -2.82 4.51
CA TYR A 186 -21.51 -1.56 3.78
C TYR A 186 -22.08 -0.44 4.62
N GLN A 187 -21.94 0.77 4.11
CA GLN A 187 -22.60 1.97 4.64
C GLN A 187 -22.95 2.91 3.50
N LYS A 188 -24.11 3.54 3.56
CA LYS A 188 -24.52 4.63 2.66
C LYS A 188 -24.39 5.97 3.36
N PHE A 189 -24.19 7.01 2.58
CA PHE A 189 -24.32 8.37 3.04
C PHE A 189 -24.85 9.30 1.95
N HIS A 190 -25.43 10.43 2.35
CA HIS A 190 -26.13 11.37 1.48
C HIS A 190 -25.96 12.81 1.96
N GLN A 191 -26.68 13.72 1.35
CA GLN A 191 -26.72 15.16 1.35
C GLN A 191 -25.82 15.76 0.24
N ASP A 192 -24.79 16.57 0.60
CA ASP A 192 -23.95 17.25 -0.42
C ASP A 192 -23.11 16.27 -1.24
N GLU A 193 -22.71 15.16 -0.63
CA GLU A 193 -22.09 14.04 -1.32
C GLU A 193 -22.89 12.76 -1.02
N LYS A 194 -23.14 11.96 -2.06
CA LYS A 194 -23.75 10.64 -1.92
C LYS A 194 -22.71 9.59 -2.21
N ALA A 195 -22.73 8.51 -1.44
CA ALA A 195 -21.98 7.31 -1.76
C ALA A 195 -22.55 6.06 -1.09
N PHE A 196 -22.26 4.94 -1.75
CA PHE A 196 -22.27 3.61 -1.18
C PHE A 196 -20.83 3.17 -1.01
N VAL A 197 -20.47 2.72 0.18
CA VAL A 197 -19.12 2.24 0.52
C VAL A 197 -19.24 0.84 1.09
N ALA A 198 -18.45 -0.11 0.56
CA ALA A 198 -18.46 -1.48 1.08
C ALA A 198 -17.05 -2.08 1.14
N ILE A 199 -16.89 -3.03 2.05
CA ILE A 199 -15.80 -3.99 2.09
C ILE A 199 -16.42 -5.37 1.91
N ALA A 200 -15.90 -6.12 0.94
CA ALA A 200 -16.49 -7.39 0.53
C ALA A 200 -15.40 -8.38 0.10
N GLY A 201 -15.77 -9.65 0.00
CA GLY A 201 -14.87 -10.69 -0.48
C GLY A 201 -15.31 -12.09 -0.08
N LYS A 202 -14.33 -13.00 -0.06
CA LYS A 202 -14.52 -14.32 0.53
C LYS A 202 -14.54 -14.19 2.06
N TYR A 203 -15.34 -14.99 2.71
CA TYR A 203 -15.47 -14.96 4.17
C TYR A 203 -14.11 -15.10 4.89
N ASP A 204 -13.29 -16.06 4.48
CA ASP A 204 -11.98 -16.30 5.11
C ASP A 204 -11.05 -15.08 5.03
N ASP A 205 -11.12 -14.32 3.96
CA ASP A 205 -10.30 -13.11 3.79
C ASP A 205 -10.84 -11.94 4.63
N VAL A 206 -12.16 -11.78 4.63
CA VAL A 206 -12.83 -10.75 5.46
C VAL A 206 -12.61 -11.03 6.94
N GLN A 207 -12.69 -12.29 7.38
CA GLN A 207 -12.42 -12.71 8.76
C GLN A 207 -10.98 -12.38 9.17
N LYS A 208 -9.97 -12.70 8.34
CA LYS A 208 -8.57 -12.34 8.62
C LYS A 208 -8.38 -10.84 8.83
N MET A 209 -9.00 -10.02 7.98
CA MET A 209 -8.96 -8.57 8.12
C MET A 209 -9.66 -8.11 9.41
N ALA A 210 -10.83 -8.67 9.75
CA ALA A 210 -11.57 -8.35 10.95
C ALA A 210 -10.76 -8.67 12.23
N VAL A 211 -10.12 -9.84 12.28
CA VAL A 211 -9.20 -10.24 13.36
C VAL A 211 -8.03 -9.26 13.47
N ALA A 212 -7.43 -8.86 12.34
CA ALA A 212 -6.33 -7.90 12.34
C ALA A 212 -6.77 -6.50 12.82
N TYR A 213 -7.99 -6.09 12.52
CA TYR A 213 -8.56 -4.82 12.96
C TYR A 213 -8.87 -4.79 14.45
N THR A 214 -9.65 -5.78 14.94
CA THR A 214 -10.09 -5.82 16.33
C THR A 214 -8.98 -6.27 17.28
N LYS A 215 -8.00 -7.02 16.76
CA LYS A 215 -6.97 -7.75 17.56
C LYS A 215 -7.58 -8.75 18.54
N GLU A 216 -8.79 -9.21 18.25
CA GLU A 216 -9.48 -10.22 19.01
C GLU A 216 -9.18 -11.63 18.46
N GLU A 217 -8.89 -12.58 19.34
CA GLU A 217 -8.59 -13.97 18.97
C GLU A 217 -9.84 -14.77 18.57
N PHE A 218 -11.04 -14.28 18.89
CA PHE A 218 -12.31 -15.00 18.73
C PHE A 218 -13.29 -14.22 17.87
N ILE A 219 -13.09 -14.27 16.55
CA ILE A 219 -14.09 -13.87 15.56
C ILE A 219 -14.47 -15.15 14.81
N ASP A 220 -15.47 -15.85 15.32
CA ASP A 220 -15.76 -17.22 14.90
C ASP A 220 -16.96 -17.29 13.93
N THR A 221 -17.83 -16.28 13.92
CA THR A 221 -19.01 -16.25 13.05
C THR A 221 -18.86 -15.23 11.93
N ARG A 222 -19.69 -15.40 10.89
CA ARG A 222 -19.77 -14.41 9.78
C ARG A 222 -20.29 -13.06 10.27
N GLU A 223 -21.23 -13.11 11.19
CA GLU A 223 -21.83 -11.94 11.82
C GLU A 223 -20.79 -11.15 12.59
N ASP A 224 -19.98 -11.79 13.45
CA ASP A 224 -18.93 -11.12 14.24
C ASP A 224 -17.89 -10.45 13.32
N ALA A 225 -17.48 -11.14 12.25
CA ALA A 225 -16.53 -10.59 11.28
C ALA A 225 -17.10 -9.39 10.55
N LEU A 226 -18.39 -9.43 10.19
CA LEU A 226 -19.05 -8.35 9.46
C LEU A 226 -19.44 -7.17 10.37
N ASP A 227 -19.75 -7.40 11.63
CA ASP A 227 -19.89 -6.33 12.62
C ASP A 227 -18.57 -5.53 12.75
N ALA A 228 -17.43 -6.20 12.84
CA ALA A 228 -16.12 -5.56 12.86
C ALA A 228 -15.84 -4.77 11.56
N VAL A 229 -16.23 -5.30 10.40
CA VAL A 229 -16.13 -4.59 9.11
C VAL A 229 -17.02 -3.35 9.09
N CYS A 230 -18.24 -3.45 9.60
CA CYS A 230 -19.18 -2.32 9.70
C CYS A 230 -18.64 -1.21 10.61
N GLU A 231 -18.05 -1.58 11.75
CA GLU A 231 -17.38 -0.61 12.64
C GLU A 231 -16.20 0.10 11.92
N LEU A 232 -15.38 -0.67 11.20
CA LEU A 232 -14.26 -0.12 10.42
C LEU A 232 -14.75 0.84 9.32
N ILE A 233 -15.77 0.46 8.55
CA ILE A 233 -16.38 1.30 7.51
C ILE A 233 -16.93 2.58 8.13
N ASN A 234 -17.68 2.45 9.25
CA ASN A 234 -18.25 3.60 9.95
C ASN A 234 -17.17 4.55 10.46
N CYS A 235 -16.06 4.02 10.98
CA CYS A 235 -14.91 4.82 11.38
C CYS A 235 -14.29 5.57 10.19
N ILE A 236 -14.05 4.90 9.06
CA ILE A 236 -13.47 5.50 7.84
C ILE A 236 -14.40 6.59 7.30
N ASN A 237 -15.69 6.31 7.16
CA ASN A 237 -16.67 7.25 6.62
C ASN A 237 -16.93 8.43 7.57
N GLY A 238 -16.87 8.20 8.90
CA GLY A 238 -16.93 9.26 9.90
C GLY A 238 -15.75 10.22 9.80
N LEU A 239 -14.54 9.71 9.57
CA LEU A 239 -13.35 10.53 9.31
C LEU A 239 -13.48 11.30 8.00
N TYR A 240 -14.03 10.67 6.95
CA TYR A 240 -14.30 11.35 5.68
C TYR A 240 -15.31 12.47 5.86
N ALA A 241 -16.46 12.22 6.49
CA ALA A 241 -17.47 13.23 6.76
C ALA A 241 -16.92 14.40 7.59
N THR A 242 -16.09 14.11 8.61
CA THR A 242 -15.41 15.12 9.42
C THR A 242 -14.47 16.00 8.57
N ALA A 243 -13.66 15.40 7.72
CA ALA A 243 -12.76 16.13 6.83
C ALA A 243 -13.54 17.01 5.83
N ARG A 244 -14.66 16.51 5.32
CA ARG A 244 -15.53 17.27 4.39
C ARG A 244 -16.27 18.40 5.09
N SER A 245 -16.66 18.22 6.35
CA SER A 245 -17.32 19.28 7.13
C SER A 245 -16.42 20.48 7.37
N GLN A 246 -15.11 20.30 7.47
CA GLN A 246 -14.13 21.39 7.51
C GLN A 246 -14.07 22.21 6.20
N GLN A 247 -14.61 21.68 5.13
CA GLN A 247 -14.78 22.32 3.83
C GLN A 247 -16.26 22.69 3.56
N GLU A 248 -17.05 22.84 4.62
CA GLU A 248 -18.45 23.25 4.62
C GLU A 248 -19.43 22.24 3.96
N ALA A 249 -18.97 21.04 3.57
CA ALA A 249 -19.87 20.01 3.03
C ALA A 249 -20.57 19.27 4.17
N LYS A 250 -21.88 19.02 4.00
CA LYS A 250 -22.68 18.23 4.93
C LYS A 250 -22.83 16.81 4.41
N ILE A 251 -22.49 15.85 5.23
CA ILE A 251 -22.63 14.42 4.96
C ILE A 251 -23.40 13.78 6.12
N GLU A 252 -24.44 13.06 5.80
CA GLU A 252 -25.22 12.27 6.75
C GLU A 252 -24.98 10.79 6.48
N LEU A 253 -24.47 10.10 7.48
CA LEU A 253 -24.14 8.67 7.41
C LEU A 253 -25.38 7.87 7.86
N GLU A 254 -25.78 6.89 7.07
CA GLU A 254 -26.74 5.87 7.49
C GLU A 254 -26.04 4.88 8.45
N PRO A 255 -26.77 4.15 9.30
CA PRO A 255 -26.19 3.03 10.02
C PRO A 255 -25.55 2.03 9.04
N PRO A 256 -24.37 1.47 9.34
CA PRO A 256 -23.81 0.40 8.52
C PRO A 256 -24.65 -0.87 8.65
N ASP A 257 -24.60 -1.70 7.61
CA ASP A 257 -25.34 -2.97 7.56
C ASP A 257 -24.51 -4.00 6.76
N PHE A 258 -24.87 -5.28 6.79
CA PHE A 258 -24.12 -6.34 6.15
C PHE A 258 -24.96 -7.51 5.62
N TYR A 259 -24.36 -8.28 4.72
CA TYR A 259 -24.91 -9.55 4.22
C TYR A 259 -23.90 -10.69 4.45
N VAL A 260 -24.36 -11.74 5.11
CA VAL A 260 -23.56 -12.93 5.47
C VAL A 260 -23.48 -13.99 4.38
N ASN A 261 -24.27 -13.81 3.31
CA ASN A 261 -24.34 -14.73 2.17
C ASN A 261 -24.24 -13.92 0.88
N HIS A 262 -24.00 -14.62 -0.24
CA HIS A 262 -23.92 -14.00 -1.56
C HIS A 262 -25.02 -12.97 -1.80
N GLN A 263 -24.59 -11.75 -2.06
CA GLN A 263 -25.46 -10.63 -2.36
C GLN A 263 -24.95 -9.91 -3.60
N GLU A 264 -25.86 -9.63 -4.51
CA GLU A 264 -25.58 -8.79 -5.67
C GLU A 264 -25.87 -7.33 -5.33
N VAL A 265 -24.87 -6.49 -5.59
CA VAL A 265 -24.97 -5.03 -5.47
C VAL A 265 -24.92 -4.44 -6.88
N THR A 266 -25.92 -3.64 -7.26
CA THR A 266 -25.98 -3.00 -8.56
C THR A 266 -26.06 -1.48 -8.46
N SER A 267 -25.43 -0.76 -9.39
CA SER A 267 -25.50 0.70 -9.51
C SER A 267 -25.15 1.12 -10.94
N GLU A 268 -25.36 2.39 -11.27
CA GLU A 268 -24.95 2.94 -12.57
C GLU A 268 -23.43 2.79 -12.80
N GLU A 269 -22.63 2.99 -11.75
CA GLU A 269 -21.18 2.86 -11.79
C GLU A 269 -20.66 2.48 -10.40
N ILE A 270 -19.95 1.39 -10.33
CA ILE A 270 -19.28 0.89 -9.11
C ILE A 270 -17.78 0.81 -9.38
N MET A 271 -16.99 1.44 -8.57
CA MET A 271 -15.53 1.27 -8.60
C MET A 271 -15.10 0.24 -7.55
N VAL A 272 -14.34 -0.75 -7.97
CA VAL A 272 -13.83 -1.84 -7.15
C VAL A 272 -12.32 -1.74 -7.10
N LEU A 273 -11.77 -1.58 -5.90
CA LEU A 273 -10.33 -1.58 -5.64
C LEU A 273 -9.96 -2.87 -4.89
N PRO A 274 -9.16 -3.77 -5.50
CA PRO A 274 -8.59 -4.90 -4.79
C PRO A 274 -7.61 -4.41 -3.72
N VAL A 275 -7.77 -4.88 -2.49
CA VAL A 275 -6.88 -4.52 -1.37
C VAL A 275 -6.32 -5.79 -0.75
N HIS A 276 -5.01 -5.84 -0.62
CA HIS A 276 -4.28 -6.91 0.06
C HIS A 276 -3.87 -6.39 1.44
N ILE A 277 -4.29 -7.09 2.48
CA ILE A 277 -4.07 -6.68 3.87
C ILE A 277 -4.06 -7.91 4.78
N SER A 278 -3.07 -8.02 5.67
CA SER A 278 -2.97 -9.09 6.67
C SER A 278 -3.06 -10.51 6.08
N GLY A 279 -2.51 -10.71 4.89
CA GLY A 279 -2.58 -12.00 4.17
C GLY A 279 -3.96 -12.33 3.59
N ALA A 280 -4.87 -11.36 3.53
CA ALA A 280 -6.18 -11.42 2.91
C ALA A 280 -6.24 -10.60 1.62
N GLN A 281 -7.16 -10.96 0.74
CA GLN A 281 -7.50 -10.17 -0.43
C GLN A 281 -8.98 -9.79 -0.36
N ILE A 282 -9.25 -8.53 -0.05
CA ILE A 282 -10.60 -7.98 0.01
C ILE A 282 -10.85 -7.02 -1.15
N LYS A 283 -12.11 -6.64 -1.35
CA LYS A 283 -12.54 -5.60 -2.29
C LYS A 283 -13.05 -4.40 -1.50
N TYR A 284 -12.44 -3.25 -1.74
CA TYR A 284 -12.97 -1.98 -1.28
C TYR A 284 -13.78 -1.38 -2.43
N ILE A 285 -15.09 -1.15 -2.19
CA ILE A 285 -16.08 -0.88 -3.23
C ILE A 285 -16.71 0.47 -2.94
N ILE A 286 -16.75 1.34 -3.94
CA ILE A 286 -17.41 2.65 -3.82
C ILE A 286 -18.25 2.93 -5.06
N SER A 287 -19.49 3.37 -4.85
CA SER A 287 -20.34 3.97 -5.88
C SER A 287 -20.76 5.36 -5.44
N VAL A 288 -20.58 6.34 -6.31
CA VAL A 288 -20.97 7.75 -6.09
C VAL A 288 -22.00 8.23 -7.10
N LYS A 289 -22.40 7.37 -8.07
CA LYS A 289 -23.37 7.67 -9.11
C LYS A 289 -24.59 6.78 -8.97
N GLY A 290 -25.74 7.41 -9.11
CA GLY A 290 -27.04 6.70 -9.06
C GLY A 290 -27.39 6.16 -7.67
N ASP A 291 -28.50 5.44 -7.61
CA ASP A 291 -28.91 4.71 -6.42
C ASP A 291 -28.30 3.30 -6.47
N THR A 292 -27.82 2.84 -5.32
CA THR A 292 -27.28 1.49 -5.19
C THR A 292 -28.38 0.56 -4.67
N ASN A 293 -28.71 -0.47 -5.46
CA ASN A 293 -29.63 -1.54 -5.08
C ASN A 293 -28.83 -2.73 -4.54
N ILE A 294 -29.35 -3.30 -3.46
CA ILE A 294 -28.76 -4.45 -2.77
C ILE A 294 -29.83 -5.52 -2.65
#